data_6e322dea7fb5a21f105e5dec78a9e81f
#
_entry.id   6e322dea7fb5a21f105e5dec78a9e81f
#
_cell.length_a   1.000
_cell.length_b   1.000
_cell.length_c   1.000
_cell.angle_alpha   90.00
_cell.angle_beta   90.00
_cell.angle_gamma   90.00
#
_symmetry.space_group_name_H-M   'P 1'
#
loop_
_entity.id
_entity.type
_entity.pdbx_description
1 polymer ?
#
loop_
_entity_poly.entity_id
_entity_poly.type
_entity_poly.pdbx_seq_one_letter_code
_entity_poly.pdbx_strand_id
1 'polypeptide(L)'
;MKRKITAFTCRLFFLQTTDPHFFALKKAELNSMQLAVVTTPRQEKEFIRVNVLVNRDNPNYIRPLDKDIHDVFDKKKNKTFRHGNAMRWILKNDRDESIGRIAAFTNKKYRNKGDDIPVGGIGFFDCINDQPAADMLFDVAKHWLLQQGMAAMDGPINFGERDRWWGLLVSGFDPPLYCASYNPPYYQSLFENYGFKNFFNQICYSKKVAIPPLKKFFERHRQCALDPNYSADHIHKNNLKKYADDFATVYNKAWGGHGGLKQIDRKVMLKTFQAMKPVMDERLSWFVYYKNEPIGMWINLPDLNQWFKYLNGKFDLIHQLKFLWIKATKKCTRFSGIAFGVVPEFQAKGVDGYMIVEGCRYIQSLTIQDGEYIIGVPPYEDYEMLWIGEFNPKMINIAENLGTSRSRVLTTYRYLFDRTKEFKPHPIL
;
A
#
# COMPACT_ATOMS: atom_id res chain seq x y z
N MET A 1 -21.10 -11.66 -37.25
CA MET A 1 -19.79 -11.63 -37.92
C MET A 1 -18.71 -11.95 -36.84
N LYS A 2 -18.27 -13.23 -36.79
CA LYS A 2 -17.28 -13.71 -35.82
C LYS A 2 -15.88 -13.41 -36.37
N ARG A 3 -15.13 -12.50 -35.79
CA ARG A 3 -13.70 -12.32 -36.09
C ARG A 3 -12.87 -13.28 -35.27
N LYS A 4 -12.23 -14.21 -35.92
CA LYS A 4 -11.17 -15.07 -35.39
C LYS A 4 -9.98 -14.19 -34.98
N ILE A 5 -9.58 -14.25 -33.73
CA ILE A 5 -8.31 -13.67 -33.27
C ILE A 5 -7.25 -14.74 -33.47
N THR A 6 -6.44 -14.50 -34.49
CA THR A 6 -5.29 -15.32 -34.84
C THR A 6 -4.17 -15.14 -33.82
N ALA A 7 -3.52 -16.24 -33.46
CA ALA A 7 -2.36 -16.24 -32.58
C ALA A 7 -1.22 -15.37 -33.20
N PHE A 8 -0.79 -14.37 -32.47
CA PHE A 8 0.31 -13.50 -32.86
C PHE A 8 1.65 -14.16 -32.46
N THR A 9 2.40 -14.58 -33.41
CA THR A 9 3.80 -15.00 -33.25
C THR A 9 4.66 -13.74 -33.13
N CYS A 10 5.22 -13.52 -31.94
CA CYS A 10 6.10 -12.39 -31.65
C CYS A 10 7.47 -12.64 -32.32
N ARG A 11 7.80 -11.92 -33.40
CA ARG A 11 9.16 -11.85 -33.95
C ARG A 11 9.94 -10.79 -33.22
N LEU A 12 10.94 -11.24 -32.48
CA LEU A 12 11.89 -10.39 -31.77
C LEU A 12 12.99 -9.88 -32.70
N PHE A 13 13.24 -8.55 -32.64
CA PHE A 13 14.49 -7.96 -33.13
C PHE A 13 15.50 -7.92 -31.97
N PHE A 14 16.64 -8.57 -32.15
CA PHE A 14 17.76 -8.54 -31.21
C PHE A 14 18.99 -7.90 -31.85
N LEU A 15 19.67 -7.05 -31.05
CA LEU A 15 21.01 -6.55 -31.33
C LEU A 15 22.04 -7.24 -30.43
N GLN A 16 22.95 -7.92 -31.05
CA GLN A 16 24.34 -8.27 -30.75
C GLN A 16 24.76 -8.82 -29.38
N THR A 17 24.91 -10.11 -29.28
CA THR A 17 26.06 -10.84 -28.68
C THR A 17 26.35 -12.10 -29.51
N THR A 18 27.64 -12.46 -29.70
CA THR A 18 28.13 -13.33 -30.78
C THR A 18 28.36 -14.80 -30.39
N ASP A 19 27.54 -15.39 -29.51
CA ASP A 19 27.64 -16.82 -29.23
C ASP A 19 26.39 -17.57 -29.70
N PRO A 20 26.51 -18.40 -30.78
CA PRO A 20 25.40 -19.14 -31.33
C PRO A 20 24.78 -20.19 -30.41
N HIS A 21 25.55 -20.77 -29.47
CA HIS A 21 25.06 -21.75 -28.52
C HIS A 21 24.22 -21.13 -27.42
N PHE A 22 24.63 -19.96 -26.89
CA PHE A 22 23.87 -19.22 -25.93
C PHE A 22 22.53 -18.72 -26.52
N PHE A 23 22.53 -18.30 -27.76
CA PHE A 23 21.32 -17.91 -28.50
C PHE A 23 20.35 -19.07 -28.76
N ALA A 24 20.88 -20.26 -29.03
CA ALA A 24 20.05 -21.44 -29.29
C ALA A 24 19.36 -21.93 -28.03
N LEU A 25 20.04 -21.94 -26.87
CA LEU A 25 19.49 -22.30 -25.58
C LEU A 25 18.46 -21.26 -25.08
N LYS A 26 18.77 -19.98 -25.17
CA LYS A 26 17.83 -18.90 -24.80
C LYS A 26 16.59 -18.85 -25.74
N LYS A 27 16.75 -19.18 -27.00
CA LYS A 27 15.65 -19.27 -27.96
C LYS A 27 14.79 -20.52 -27.76
N ALA A 28 15.38 -21.64 -27.30
CA ALA A 28 14.64 -22.86 -26.96
C ALA A 28 13.83 -22.64 -25.63
N GLU A 29 14.40 -22.01 -24.64
CA GLU A 29 13.71 -21.66 -23.37
C GLU A 29 12.57 -20.66 -23.59
N LEU A 30 12.77 -19.64 -24.41
CA LEU A 30 11.71 -18.68 -24.80
C LEU A 30 10.58 -19.32 -25.64
N ASN A 31 10.89 -20.36 -26.44
CA ASN A 31 9.88 -21.09 -27.20
C ASN A 31 9.02 -22.03 -26.33
N SER A 32 9.40 -22.29 -25.08
CA SER A 32 8.67 -23.17 -24.16
C SER A 32 7.68 -22.43 -23.25
N MET A 33 7.77 -21.11 -23.14
CA MET A 33 6.88 -20.30 -22.29
C MET A 33 5.74 -19.67 -23.09
N GLN A 34 4.54 -19.62 -22.51
CA GLN A 34 3.34 -19.09 -23.13
C GLN A 34 2.64 -18.05 -22.27
N LEU A 35 2.27 -16.92 -22.88
CA LEU A 35 1.47 -15.87 -22.26
C LEU A 35 -0.02 -16.08 -22.54
N ALA A 36 -0.81 -16.17 -21.49
CA ALA A 36 -2.27 -16.24 -21.55
C ALA A 36 -2.89 -14.93 -21.02
N VAL A 37 -3.75 -14.30 -21.83
CA VAL A 37 -4.54 -13.14 -21.40
C VAL A 37 -5.66 -13.61 -20.46
N VAL A 38 -5.85 -12.92 -19.36
CA VAL A 38 -6.91 -13.24 -18.37
C VAL A 38 -8.24 -12.68 -18.86
N THR A 39 -9.13 -13.55 -19.31
CA THR A 39 -10.45 -13.19 -19.87
C THR A 39 -11.61 -13.98 -19.27
N THR A 40 -11.32 -15.10 -18.59
CA THR A 40 -12.33 -16.00 -18.04
C THR A 40 -12.26 -16.07 -16.52
N PRO A 41 -13.36 -16.42 -15.81
CA PRO A 41 -13.36 -16.60 -14.36
C PRO A 41 -12.35 -17.65 -13.89
N ARG A 42 -12.07 -18.68 -14.69
CA ARG A 42 -11.03 -19.68 -14.38
C ARG A 42 -9.65 -19.04 -14.36
N GLN A 43 -9.33 -18.25 -15.39
CA GLN A 43 -8.05 -17.53 -15.47
C GLN A 43 -7.92 -16.46 -14.40
N GLU A 44 -9.00 -15.81 -13.97
CA GLU A 44 -8.97 -14.87 -12.83
C GLU A 44 -8.55 -15.55 -11.53
N LYS A 45 -9.10 -16.73 -11.25
CA LYS A 45 -8.68 -17.56 -10.11
C LYS A 45 -7.23 -18.02 -10.24
N GLU A 46 -6.83 -18.42 -11.44
CA GLU A 46 -5.46 -18.82 -11.74
C GLU A 46 -4.49 -17.64 -11.54
N PHE A 47 -4.84 -16.44 -12.02
CA PHE A 47 -4.07 -15.22 -11.82
C PHE A 47 -3.81 -14.93 -10.33
N ILE A 48 -4.82 -15.09 -9.47
CA ILE A 48 -4.65 -14.94 -8.02
C ILE A 48 -3.75 -16.04 -7.45
N ARG A 49 -3.91 -17.27 -7.92
CA ARG A 49 -3.17 -18.44 -7.44
C ARG A 49 -1.65 -18.33 -7.69
N VAL A 50 -1.21 -17.67 -8.76
CA VAL A 50 0.23 -17.50 -9.06
C VAL A 50 0.97 -16.86 -7.89
N ASN A 51 0.41 -15.82 -7.26
CA ASN A 51 1.01 -15.19 -6.09
C ASN A 51 1.20 -16.19 -4.92
N VAL A 52 0.23 -17.07 -4.71
CA VAL A 52 0.31 -18.11 -3.66
C VAL A 52 1.39 -19.14 -4.00
N LEU A 53 1.49 -19.54 -5.28
CA LEU A 53 2.48 -20.53 -5.73
C LEU A 53 3.91 -20.03 -5.56
N VAL A 54 4.16 -18.78 -5.95
CA VAL A 54 5.50 -18.17 -5.86
C VAL A 54 5.93 -17.94 -4.41
N ASN A 55 4.99 -17.68 -3.51
CA ASN A 55 5.29 -17.37 -2.12
C ASN A 55 5.08 -18.56 -1.15
N ARG A 56 4.78 -19.76 -1.64
CA ARG A 56 4.36 -20.91 -0.82
C ARG A 56 5.37 -21.31 0.26
N ASP A 57 6.66 -21.14 -0.02
CA ASP A 57 7.75 -21.53 0.88
C ASP A 57 8.25 -20.37 1.76
N ASN A 58 7.60 -19.19 1.68
CA ASN A 58 7.97 -18.02 2.46
C ASN A 58 7.15 -17.96 3.77
N PRO A 59 7.77 -18.13 4.94
CA PRO A 59 7.08 -18.20 6.23
C PRO A 59 6.40 -16.88 6.62
N ASN A 60 6.88 -15.75 6.08
CA ASN A 60 6.35 -14.42 6.37
C ASN A 60 5.22 -14.01 5.42
N TYR A 61 4.98 -14.78 4.36
CA TYR A 61 3.92 -14.47 3.41
C TYR A 61 2.54 -14.63 4.03
N ILE A 62 1.70 -13.63 3.85
CA ILE A 62 0.28 -13.67 4.19
C ILE A 62 -0.52 -13.48 2.91
N ARG A 63 -1.28 -14.50 2.53
CA ARG A 63 -2.13 -14.46 1.33
C ARG A 63 -3.15 -13.31 1.45
N PRO A 64 -3.17 -12.36 0.50
CA PRO A 64 -4.22 -11.35 0.41
C PRO A 64 -5.60 -11.97 0.27
N LEU A 65 -6.64 -11.25 0.67
CA LEU A 65 -8.01 -11.70 0.41
C LEU A 65 -8.29 -11.69 -1.10
N ASP A 66 -8.73 -12.81 -1.64
CA ASP A 66 -9.02 -12.98 -3.07
C ASP A 66 -10.02 -11.93 -3.57
N LYS A 67 -11.01 -11.59 -2.71
CA LYS A 67 -12.01 -10.58 -3.03
C LYS A 67 -11.39 -9.19 -3.25
N ASP A 68 -10.35 -8.83 -2.49
CA ASP A 68 -9.74 -7.50 -2.61
C ASP A 68 -9.00 -7.35 -3.94
N ILE A 69 -8.36 -8.43 -4.42
CA ILE A 69 -7.73 -8.47 -5.74
C ILE A 69 -8.80 -8.46 -6.85
N HIS A 70 -9.88 -9.24 -6.71
CA HIS A 70 -11.01 -9.19 -7.63
C HIS A 70 -11.61 -7.80 -7.75
N ASP A 71 -11.79 -7.10 -6.61
CA ASP A 71 -12.38 -5.76 -6.56
C ASP A 71 -11.55 -4.72 -7.36
N VAL A 72 -10.21 -4.88 -7.44
CA VAL A 72 -9.34 -4.03 -8.27
C VAL A 72 -9.66 -4.16 -9.76
N PHE A 73 -10.01 -5.36 -10.22
CA PHE A 73 -10.28 -5.63 -11.64
C PHE A 73 -11.77 -5.68 -11.98
N ASP A 74 -12.65 -5.46 -11.02
CA ASP A 74 -14.09 -5.34 -11.24
C ASP A 74 -14.46 -3.91 -11.68
N LYS A 75 -14.93 -3.78 -12.93
CA LYS A 75 -15.34 -2.49 -13.51
C LYS A 75 -16.48 -1.79 -12.76
N LYS A 76 -17.30 -2.55 -12.02
CA LYS A 76 -18.41 -1.99 -11.23
C LYS A 76 -17.92 -1.42 -9.89
N LYS A 77 -16.88 -2.03 -9.30
CA LYS A 77 -16.35 -1.64 -7.99
C LYS A 77 -15.21 -0.64 -8.09
N ASN A 78 -14.26 -0.87 -9.00
CA ASN A 78 -13.13 0.04 -9.17
C ASN A 78 -13.48 1.22 -10.08
N LYS A 79 -13.67 2.37 -9.47
CA LYS A 79 -14.01 3.62 -10.17
C LYS A 79 -12.90 4.11 -11.12
N THR A 80 -11.68 3.58 -11.01
CA THR A 80 -10.55 3.93 -11.89
C THR A 80 -10.84 3.55 -13.35
N PHE A 81 -11.65 2.52 -13.58
CA PHE A 81 -12.09 2.16 -14.94
C PHE A 81 -12.88 3.23 -15.68
N ARG A 82 -13.40 4.28 -14.99
CA ARG A 82 -14.06 5.43 -15.63
C ARG A 82 -13.08 6.29 -16.44
N HIS A 83 -11.78 6.18 -16.18
CA HIS A 83 -10.72 6.99 -16.79
C HIS A 83 -9.43 6.25 -17.02
N GLY A 84 -9.49 4.92 -17.02
CA GLY A 84 -8.37 4.04 -17.27
C GLY A 84 -8.80 2.65 -17.72
N ASN A 85 -7.84 1.87 -18.15
CA ASN A 85 -8.02 0.48 -18.56
C ASN A 85 -6.95 -0.41 -17.91
N ALA A 86 -7.24 -1.69 -17.78
CA ALA A 86 -6.30 -2.69 -17.26
C ALA A 86 -6.32 -3.96 -18.11
N MET A 87 -5.17 -4.60 -18.22
CA MET A 87 -4.98 -5.91 -18.83
C MET A 87 -4.15 -6.79 -17.90
N ARG A 88 -4.41 -8.10 -17.92
CA ARG A 88 -3.72 -9.08 -17.07
C ARG A 88 -3.22 -10.24 -17.90
N TRP A 89 -2.06 -10.78 -17.54
CA TRP A 89 -1.47 -11.96 -18.16
C TRP A 89 -0.98 -12.94 -17.13
N ILE A 90 -1.01 -14.21 -17.50
CA ILE A 90 -0.38 -15.34 -16.80
C ILE A 90 0.67 -15.89 -17.72
N LEU A 91 1.86 -16.14 -17.20
CA LEU A 91 2.94 -16.82 -17.90
C LEU A 91 2.96 -18.29 -17.45
N LYS A 92 3.01 -19.18 -18.43
CA LYS A 92 3.06 -20.64 -18.26
C LYS A 92 4.32 -21.20 -18.87
N ASN A 93 4.83 -22.29 -18.26
CA ASN A 93 5.93 -23.07 -18.82
C ASN A 93 5.42 -24.11 -19.86
N ASP A 94 6.30 -24.94 -20.37
CA ASP A 94 6.04 -26.03 -21.33
C ASP A 94 5.08 -27.12 -20.79
N ARG A 95 4.95 -27.21 -19.47
CA ARG A 95 4.05 -28.15 -18.78
C ARG A 95 2.67 -27.54 -18.44
N ASP A 96 2.34 -26.36 -19.01
CA ASP A 96 1.13 -25.59 -18.70
C ASP A 96 1.04 -25.15 -17.21
N GLU A 97 2.16 -25.13 -16.48
CA GLU A 97 2.20 -24.66 -15.11
C GLU A 97 2.38 -23.14 -15.07
N SER A 98 1.61 -22.47 -14.24
CA SER A 98 1.71 -21.01 -14.05
C SER A 98 2.99 -20.65 -13.28
N ILE A 99 3.90 -19.93 -13.93
CA ILE A 99 5.21 -19.52 -13.39
C ILE A 99 5.33 -18.01 -13.15
N GLY A 100 4.36 -17.23 -13.65
CA GLY A 100 4.35 -15.78 -13.44
C GLY A 100 3.02 -15.14 -13.81
N ARG A 101 2.85 -13.90 -13.36
CA ARG A 101 1.71 -13.05 -13.71
C ARG A 101 2.11 -11.57 -13.71
N ILE A 102 1.38 -10.76 -14.44
CA ILE A 102 1.50 -9.29 -14.43
C ILE A 102 0.17 -8.65 -14.80
N ALA A 103 -0.08 -7.46 -14.29
CA ALA A 103 -1.11 -6.56 -14.79
C ALA A 103 -0.48 -5.26 -15.28
N ALA A 104 -0.99 -4.71 -16.38
CA ALA A 104 -0.67 -3.37 -16.85
C ALA A 104 -1.94 -2.53 -16.93
N PHE A 105 -1.82 -1.23 -16.69
CA PHE A 105 -2.98 -0.35 -16.67
C PHE A 105 -2.61 1.09 -17.03
N THR A 106 -3.61 1.79 -17.58
CA THR A 106 -3.57 3.23 -17.80
C THR A 106 -4.52 3.91 -16.83
N ASN A 107 -4.19 5.12 -16.40
CA ASN A 107 -5.05 5.94 -15.57
C ASN A 107 -4.78 7.42 -15.89
N LYS A 108 -5.72 8.09 -16.56
CA LYS A 108 -5.60 9.51 -16.93
C LYS A 108 -5.39 10.46 -15.73
N LYS A 109 -5.68 9.98 -14.50
CA LYS A 109 -5.48 10.75 -13.26
C LYS A 109 -4.17 10.40 -12.56
N TYR A 110 -3.44 9.38 -13.04
CA TYR A 110 -2.14 9.02 -12.50
C TYR A 110 -1.10 10.00 -13.04
N ARG A 111 -0.63 10.86 -12.16
CA ARG A 111 0.49 11.77 -12.42
C ARG A 111 1.29 11.95 -11.14
N ASN A 112 2.61 11.99 -11.27
CA ASN A 112 3.50 12.41 -10.20
C ASN A 112 3.96 13.86 -10.48
N LYS A 113 4.42 14.55 -9.44
CA LYS A 113 5.00 15.88 -9.60
C LYS A 113 6.22 15.79 -10.52
N GLY A 114 6.27 16.66 -11.53
CA GLY A 114 7.36 16.68 -12.52
C GLY A 114 7.19 15.71 -13.69
N ASP A 115 6.09 14.94 -13.78
CA ASP A 115 5.82 14.12 -14.95
C ASP A 115 5.51 14.99 -16.17
N ASP A 116 6.34 14.89 -17.20
CA ASP A 116 6.23 15.56 -18.51
C ASP A 116 5.84 14.59 -19.64
N ILE A 117 5.76 13.29 -19.35
CA ILE A 117 5.42 12.23 -20.30
C ILE A 117 4.22 11.40 -19.80
N PRO A 118 3.46 10.76 -20.69
CA PRO A 118 2.39 9.85 -20.29
C PRO A 118 2.99 8.56 -19.70
N VAL A 119 2.58 8.24 -18.45
CA VAL A 119 3.08 7.10 -17.69
C VAL A 119 1.95 6.13 -17.41
N GLY A 120 2.16 4.86 -17.76
CA GLY A 120 1.29 3.75 -17.37
C GLY A 120 1.75 3.10 -16.07
N GLY A 121 0.99 2.15 -15.57
CA GLY A 121 1.34 1.37 -14.39
C GLY A 121 1.46 -0.11 -14.67
N ILE A 122 2.34 -0.79 -13.96
CA ILE A 122 2.36 -2.24 -13.83
C ILE A 122 2.22 -2.64 -12.38
N GLY A 123 1.58 -3.78 -12.11
CA GLY A 123 1.43 -4.31 -10.77
C GLY A 123 0.97 -5.75 -10.78
N PHE A 124 0.70 -6.29 -9.59
CA PHE A 124 0.37 -7.71 -9.44
C PHE A 124 1.39 -8.61 -10.16
N PHE A 125 2.66 -8.15 -10.15
CA PHE A 125 3.78 -8.90 -10.70
C PHE A 125 4.16 -10.00 -9.71
N ASP A 126 4.13 -11.23 -10.18
CA ASP A 126 4.71 -12.38 -9.53
C ASP A 126 5.42 -13.23 -10.59
N CYS A 127 6.61 -13.71 -10.25
CA CYS A 127 7.41 -14.52 -11.13
C CYS A 127 8.31 -15.46 -10.33
N ILE A 128 8.58 -16.65 -10.84
CA ILE A 128 9.67 -17.49 -10.32
C ILE A 128 11.00 -16.73 -10.46
N ASN A 129 12.04 -17.15 -9.77
CA ASN A 129 13.37 -16.53 -9.86
C ASN A 129 14.05 -16.91 -11.19
N ASP A 130 13.54 -16.32 -12.29
CA ASP A 130 13.99 -16.56 -13.65
C ASP A 130 13.87 -15.26 -14.45
N GLN A 131 15.00 -14.72 -14.91
CA GLN A 131 15.03 -13.43 -15.62
C GLN A 131 14.32 -13.49 -16.97
N PRO A 132 14.49 -14.53 -17.82
CA PRO A 132 13.73 -14.66 -19.06
C PRO A 132 12.21 -14.65 -18.86
N ALA A 133 11.70 -15.30 -17.82
CA ALA A 133 10.29 -15.29 -17.49
C ALA A 133 9.82 -13.87 -17.07
N ALA A 134 10.60 -13.17 -16.26
CA ALA A 134 10.32 -11.79 -15.88
C ALA A 134 10.35 -10.85 -17.08
N ASP A 135 11.33 -10.98 -17.96
CA ASP A 135 11.45 -10.18 -19.19
C ASP A 135 10.22 -10.33 -20.08
N MET A 136 9.71 -11.56 -20.27
CA MET A 136 8.47 -11.78 -21.02
C MET A 136 7.27 -11.09 -20.43
N LEU A 137 7.15 -11.08 -19.10
CA LEU A 137 6.07 -10.39 -18.39
C LEU A 137 6.20 -8.86 -18.54
N PHE A 138 7.39 -8.32 -18.39
CA PHE A 138 7.63 -6.88 -18.58
C PHE A 138 7.42 -6.45 -20.03
N ASP A 139 7.87 -7.25 -21.00
CA ASP A 139 7.72 -6.96 -22.43
C ASP A 139 6.26 -6.94 -22.87
N VAL A 140 5.42 -7.89 -22.43
CA VAL A 140 4.00 -7.88 -22.78
C VAL A 140 3.28 -6.67 -22.19
N ALA A 141 3.62 -6.30 -20.96
CA ALA A 141 3.07 -5.13 -20.30
C ALA A 141 3.50 -3.83 -21.01
N LYS A 142 4.79 -3.68 -21.30
CA LYS A 142 5.37 -2.56 -22.06
C LYS A 142 4.72 -2.44 -23.44
N HIS A 143 4.60 -3.54 -24.18
CA HIS A 143 3.99 -3.53 -25.51
C HIS A 143 2.55 -3.04 -25.46
N TRP A 144 1.75 -3.56 -24.52
CA TRP A 144 0.37 -3.10 -24.33
C TRP A 144 0.32 -1.62 -23.97
N LEU A 145 1.18 -1.13 -23.07
CA LEU A 145 1.24 0.27 -22.65
C LEU A 145 1.66 1.19 -23.81
N LEU A 146 2.60 0.78 -24.66
CA LEU A 146 2.96 1.50 -25.90
C LEU A 146 1.76 1.66 -26.82
N GLN A 147 0.95 0.60 -27.00
CA GLN A 147 -0.29 0.67 -27.78
C GLN A 147 -1.35 1.59 -27.16
N GLN A 148 -1.26 1.83 -25.87
CA GLN A 148 -2.13 2.80 -25.16
C GLN A 148 -1.55 4.22 -25.16
N GLY A 149 -0.44 4.48 -25.86
CA GLY A 149 0.20 5.79 -25.96
C GLY A 149 1.05 6.19 -24.75
N MET A 150 1.46 5.24 -23.91
CA MET A 150 2.35 5.52 -22.79
C MET A 150 3.81 5.55 -23.27
N ALA A 151 4.62 6.38 -22.61
CA ALA A 151 6.06 6.54 -22.87
C ALA A 151 6.93 5.95 -21.75
N ALA A 152 6.33 5.58 -20.64
CA ALA A 152 6.99 4.93 -19.51
C ALA A 152 5.99 4.05 -18.74
N MET A 153 6.53 3.18 -17.87
CA MET A 153 5.74 2.42 -16.90
C MET A 153 6.35 2.53 -15.51
N ASP A 154 5.48 2.78 -14.53
CA ASP A 154 5.81 2.75 -13.11
C ASP A 154 5.33 1.45 -12.49
N GLY A 155 6.10 0.90 -11.55
CA GLY A 155 5.69 -0.32 -10.85
C GLY A 155 6.67 -0.83 -9.79
N PRO A 156 6.22 -1.86 -9.05
CA PRO A 156 4.85 -2.34 -9.03
C PRO A 156 3.93 -1.37 -8.27
N ILE A 157 2.76 -1.08 -8.84
CA ILE A 157 1.76 -0.21 -8.24
C ILE A 157 0.35 -0.79 -8.41
N ASN A 158 -0.63 -0.26 -7.67
CA ASN A 158 -2.02 -0.68 -7.78
C ASN A 158 -2.78 0.06 -8.88
N PHE A 159 -3.78 -0.60 -9.47
CA PHE A 159 -4.76 0.05 -10.35
C PHE A 159 -5.89 0.67 -9.52
N GLY A 160 -5.58 1.74 -8.78
CA GLY A 160 -6.52 2.41 -7.88
C GLY A 160 -5.82 3.31 -6.89
N GLU A 161 -6.18 3.16 -5.63
CA GLU A 161 -5.65 3.98 -4.55
C GLU A 161 -4.20 3.58 -4.19
N ARG A 162 -3.42 4.57 -3.70
CA ARG A 162 -2.00 4.39 -3.35
C ARG A 162 -1.77 3.72 -2.00
N ASP A 163 -2.81 3.53 -1.22
CA ASP A 163 -2.77 2.89 0.10
C ASP A 163 -2.70 1.35 0.04
N ARG A 164 -2.73 0.77 -1.17
CA ARG A 164 -2.75 -0.68 -1.39
C ARG A 164 -1.72 -1.09 -2.43
N TRP A 165 -0.93 -2.13 -2.11
CA TRP A 165 0.01 -2.79 -3.03
C TRP A 165 0.80 -1.81 -3.89
N TRP A 166 1.47 -0.87 -3.23
CA TRP A 166 2.26 0.17 -3.89
C TRP A 166 3.73 0.05 -3.54
N GLY A 167 4.58 -0.10 -4.55
CA GLY A 167 6.02 -0.29 -4.42
C GLY A 167 6.45 -1.74 -4.26
N LEU A 168 7.67 -2.05 -4.68
CA LEU A 168 8.36 -3.30 -4.48
C LEU A 168 9.04 -3.31 -3.13
N LEU A 169 8.80 -4.32 -2.31
CA LEU A 169 9.50 -4.49 -1.03
C LEU A 169 10.97 -4.85 -1.31
N VAL A 170 11.88 -3.99 -0.86
CA VAL A 170 13.34 -4.16 -1.04
C VAL A 170 14.08 -4.35 0.28
N SER A 171 13.46 -4.02 1.42
CA SER A 171 14.01 -4.21 2.75
C SER A 171 12.91 -4.37 3.79
N GLY A 172 13.15 -5.14 4.87
CA GLY A 172 12.18 -5.37 5.94
C GLY A 172 11.13 -6.42 5.57
N PHE A 173 11.55 -7.64 5.27
CA PHE A 173 10.70 -8.75 4.81
C PHE A 173 9.93 -9.46 5.93
N ASP A 174 9.58 -8.78 7.01
CA ASP A 174 8.69 -9.27 8.05
C ASP A 174 7.24 -9.44 7.53
N PRO A 175 6.36 -10.18 8.24
CA PRO A 175 4.97 -10.35 7.82
C PRO A 175 4.29 -9.00 7.50
N PRO A 176 3.66 -8.85 6.31
CA PRO A 176 3.13 -7.57 5.84
C PRO A 176 1.91 -7.11 6.64
N LEU A 177 1.69 -5.80 6.68
CA LEU A 177 0.41 -5.20 7.05
C LEU A 177 -0.66 -5.51 5.99
N TYR A 178 -1.93 -5.39 6.37
CA TYR A 178 -3.03 -5.60 5.43
C TYR A 178 -2.94 -4.65 4.23
N CYS A 179 -3.07 -5.22 3.04
CA CYS A 179 -2.91 -4.54 1.74
C CYS A 179 -1.53 -3.91 1.47
N ALA A 180 -0.51 -4.15 2.32
CA ALA A 180 0.85 -3.79 2.00
C ALA A 180 1.43 -4.71 0.92
N SER A 181 2.34 -4.17 0.09
CA SER A 181 3.09 -4.98 -0.86
C SER A 181 3.99 -5.97 -0.14
N TYR A 182 4.06 -7.20 -0.66
CA TYR A 182 4.97 -8.24 -0.19
C TYR A 182 5.41 -9.10 -1.37
N ASN A 183 6.69 -9.36 -1.46
CA ASN A 183 7.31 -10.12 -2.56
C ASN A 183 8.60 -10.80 -2.09
N PRO A 184 9.08 -11.83 -2.79
CA PRO A 184 10.41 -12.39 -2.58
C PRO A 184 11.52 -11.35 -2.82
N PRO A 185 12.66 -11.44 -2.09
CA PRO A 185 13.78 -10.49 -2.24
C PRO A 185 14.36 -10.41 -3.65
N TYR A 186 14.38 -11.52 -4.40
CA TYR A 186 14.98 -11.57 -5.74
C TYR A 186 14.22 -10.74 -6.79
N TYR A 187 13.00 -10.27 -6.49
CA TYR A 187 12.26 -9.39 -7.42
C TYR A 187 13.01 -8.09 -7.71
N GLN A 188 13.75 -7.58 -6.74
CA GLN A 188 14.57 -6.38 -6.97
C GLN A 188 15.53 -6.59 -8.15
N SER A 189 16.25 -7.70 -8.16
CA SER A 189 17.17 -8.03 -9.26
C SER A 189 16.44 -8.20 -10.58
N LEU A 190 15.25 -8.83 -10.60
CA LEU A 190 14.46 -8.99 -11.83
C LEU A 190 14.08 -7.64 -12.45
N PHE A 191 13.66 -6.67 -11.61
CA PHE A 191 13.33 -5.32 -12.07
C PHE A 191 14.56 -4.57 -12.57
N GLU A 192 15.64 -4.55 -11.79
CA GLU A 192 16.86 -3.80 -12.10
C GLU A 192 17.57 -4.36 -13.32
N ASN A 193 17.67 -5.69 -13.49
CA ASN A 193 18.26 -6.36 -14.64
C ASN A 193 17.47 -6.09 -15.94
N TYR A 194 16.13 -5.96 -15.87
CA TYR A 194 15.33 -5.53 -17.03
C TYR A 194 15.61 -4.08 -17.41
N GLY A 195 16.10 -3.25 -16.46
CA GLY A 195 16.48 -1.87 -16.66
C GLY A 195 15.52 -0.85 -16.05
N PHE A 196 14.67 -1.26 -15.13
CA PHE A 196 13.95 -0.32 -14.27
C PHE A 196 14.93 0.44 -13.38
N LYS A 197 14.59 1.69 -13.09
CA LYS A 197 15.35 2.55 -12.18
C LYS A 197 14.48 2.98 -11.00
N ASN A 198 15.09 3.11 -9.83
CA ASN A 198 14.41 3.62 -8.64
C ASN A 198 13.85 5.02 -8.91
N PHE A 199 12.53 5.16 -8.86
CA PHE A 199 11.85 6.44 -9.08
C PHE A 199 11.66 7.18 -7.75
N PHE A 200 11.25 6.49 -6.69
CA PHE A 200 11.27 6.94 -5.31
C PHE A 200 11.12 5.78 -4.34
N ASN A 201 11.63 5.97 -3.13
CA ASN A 201 11.44 5.04 -2.04
C ASN A 201 10.24 5.44 -1.16
N GLN A 202 9.62 4.43 -0.57
CA GLN A 202 8.53 4.52 0.37
C GLN A 202 8.99 3.83 1.65
N ILE A 203 9.06 4.59 2.74
CA ILE A 203 9.65 4.15 3.98
C ILE A 203 8.54 3.94 5.01
N CYS A 204 8.43 2.72 5.54
CA CYS A 204 7.61 2.43 6.70
C CYS A 204 8.43 2.63 7.98
N TYR A 205 7.75 3.07 9.02
CA TYR A 205 8.35 3.32 10.32
C TYR A 205 7.63 2.51 11.38
N SER A 206 8.38 1.93 12.32
CA SER A 206 7.81 1.16 13.43
C SER A 206 8.42 1.52 14.77
N LYS A 207 7.72 1.13 15.83
CA LYS A 207 8.24 1.24 17.20
C LYS A 207 7.56 0.21 18.11
N LYS A 208 8.29 -0.25 19.13
CA LYS A 208 7.66 -0.98 20.24
C LYS A 208 6.78 -0.05 21.04
N VAL A 209 5.54 -0.46 21.28
CA VAL A 209 4.55 0.36 21.99
C VAL A 209 4.98 0.68 23.43
N ALA A 210 5.71 -0.23 24.08
CA ALA A 210 6.24 -0.03 25.41
C ALA A 210 7.29 1.10 25.53
N ILE A 211 7.87 1.55 24.38
CA ILE A 211 8.84 2.66 24.39
C ILE A 211 8.07 3.98 24.55
N PRO A 212 8.38 4.82 25.56
CA PRO A 212 7.67 6.07 25.81
C PRO A 212 7.80 7.04 24.62
N PRO A 213 6.85 7.99 24.49
CA PRO A 213 7.03 9.15 23.65
C PRO A 213 8.24 9.98 24.06
N LEU A 214 8.80 10.77 23.15
CA LEU A 214 9.90 11.69 23.47
C LEU A 214 9.43 12.75 24.47
N LYS A 215 10.32 13.21 25.37
CA LYS A 215 10.04 14.21 26.44
C LYS A 215 9.31 15.45 25.92
N LYS A 216 9.65 15.95 24.75
CA LYS A 216 8.99 17.10 24.11
C LYS A 216 7.49 16.94 23.91
N PHE A 217 6.97 15.70 23.75
CA PHE A 217 5.52 15.49 23.62
C PHE A 217 4.80 15.65 24.94
N PHE A 218 5.42 15.23 26.03
CA PHE A 218 4.88 15.48 27.38
C PHE A 218 4.88 16.97 27.71
N GLU A 219 5.89 17.73 27.31
CA GLU A 219 5.95 19.19 27.48
C GLU A 219 4.84 19.89 26.70
N ARG A 220 4.66 19.52 25.44
CA ARG A 220 3.56 20.03 24.59
C ARG A 220 2.20 19.67 25.13
N HIS A 221 2.07 18.45 25.65
CA HIS A 221 0.82 18.02 26.32
C HIS A 221 0.48 18.91 27.49
N ARG A 222 1.45 19.17 28.39
CA ARG A 222 1.22 20.04 29.55
C ARG A 222 0.77 21.45 29.13
N GLN A 223 1.41 22.02 28.10
CA GLN A 223 1.05 23.34 27.57
C GLN A 223 -0.41 23.39 27.06
N CYS A 224 -0.81 22.42 26.23
CA CYS A 224 -2.18 22.37 25.75
C CYS A 224 -3.20 22.05 26.86
N ALA A 225 -2.86 21.20 27.83
CA ALA A 225 -3.73 20.81 28.92
C ALA A 225 -4.04 21.94 29.89
N LEU A 226 -3.24 23.04 29.90
CA LEU A 226 -3.51 24.26 30.69
C LEU A 226 -4.64 25.12 30.09
N ASP A 227 -4.92 24.99 28.79
CA ASP A 227 -6.01 25.73 28.13
C ASP A 227 -7.27 24.85 28.09
N PRO A 228 -8.35 25.19 28.84
CA PRO A 228 -9.58 24.39 28.90
C PRO A 228 -10.33 24.32 27.56
N ASN A 229 -9.94 25.10 26.56
CA ASN A 229 -10.51 25.02 25.23
C ASN A 229 -10.02 23.81 24.42
N TYR A 230 -8.89 23.19 24.81
CA TYR A 230 -8.44 21.92 24.21
C TYR A 230 -9.13 20.74 24.85
N SER A 231 -9.53 19.79 24.01
CA SER A 231 -10.01 18.48 24.45
C SER A 231 -9.59 17.41 23.44
N ALA A 232 -9.49 16.18 23.89
CA ALA A 232 -9.23 15.03 23.05
C ALA A 232 -10.26 13.94 23.32
N ASP A 233 -10.65 13.22 22.27
CA ASP A 233 -11.60 12.13 22.35
C ASP A 233 -11.23 11.04 21.35
N HIS A 234 -11.50 9.79 21.68
CA HIS A 234 -11.32 8.68 20.75
C HIS A 234 -12.63 8.35 20.03
N ILE A 235 -12.53 7.61 18.93
CA ILE A 235 -13.71 7.22 18.15
C ILE A 235 -14.64 6.33 18.99
N HIS A 236 -15.96 6.60 18.91
CA HIS A 236 -17.01 5.76 19.50
C HIS A 236 -17.85 5.13 18.38
N LYS A 237 -17.97 3.80 18.37
CA LYS A 237 -18.69 3.03 17.34
C LYS A 237 -20.18 3.30 17.29
N ASN A 238 -20.75 3.86 18.33
CA ASN A 238 -22.15 4.27 18.39
C ASN A 238 -22.39 5.65 17.74
N ASN A 239 -21.32 6.44 17.49
CA ASN A 239 -21.42 7.78 16.91
C ASN A 239 -20.49 8.02 15.71
N LEU A 240 -20.39 7.02 14.81
CA LEU A 240 -19.49 7.09 13.66
C LEU A 240 -19.77 8.27 12.73
N LYS A 241 -21.00 8.81 12.72
CA LYS A 241 -21.35 9.99 11.91
C LYS A 241 -20.52 11.21 12.34
N LYS A 242 -20.47 11.51 13.66
CA LYS A 242 -19.66 12.60 14.21
C LYS A 242 -18.21 12.49 13.75
N TYR A 243 -17.59 11.33 13.97
CA TYR A 243 -16.17 11.15 13.67
C TYR A 243 -15.85 11.11 12.19
N ALA A 244 -16.80 10.70 11.33
CA ALA A 244 -16.66 10.81 9.88
C ALA A 244 -16.70 12.27 9.42
N ASP A 245 -17.56 13.09 10.03
CA ASP A 245 -17.63 14.53 9.79
C ASP A 245 -16.36 15.24 10.27
N ASP A 246 -15.86 14.89 11.47
CA ASP A 246 -14.61 15.40 12.05
C ASP A 246 -13.39 15.03 11.19
N PHE A 247 -13.31 13.76 10.77
CA PHE A 247 -12.26 13.30 9.86
C PHE A 247 -12.25 14.11 8.55
N ALA A 248 -13.41 14.25 7.91
CA ALA A 248 -13.51 15.00 6.67
C ALA A 248 -13.13 16.48 6.86
N THR A 249 -13.49 17.06 7.99
CA THR A 249 -13.15 18.45 8.33
C THR A 249 -11.64 18.63 8.49
N VAL A 250 -10.98 17.81 9.31
CA VAL A 250 -9.53 17.88 9.51
C VAL A 250 -8.79 17.56 8.22
N TYR A 251 -9.17 16.49 7.50
CA TYR A 251 -8.54 16.11 6.25
C TYR A 251 -8.61 17.22 5.20
N ASN A 252 -9.78 17.79 5.00
CA ASN A 252 -10.00 18.81 3.98
C ASN A 252 -9.26 20.13 4.30
N LYS A 253 -9.15 20.49 5.59
CA LYS A 253 -8.36 21.66 6.03
C LYS A 253 -6.85 21.39 5.92
N ALA A 254 -6.38 20.20 6.29
CA ALA A 254 -4.96 19.87 6.32
C ALA A 254 -4.37 19.56 4.93
N TRP A 255 -5.15 18.91 4.06
CA TRP A 255 -4.65 18.41 2.76
C TRP A 255 -5.58 18.72 1.58
N GLY A 256 -6.87 18.97 1.79
CA GLY A 256 -7.84 19.19 0.72
C GLY A 256 -7.51 20.43 -0.11
N GLY A 257 -7.29 20.24 -1.41
CA GLY A 257 -6.93 21.31 -2.32
C GLY A 257 -5.42 21.60 -2.46
N HIS A 258 -4.58 21.02 -1.59
CA HIS A 258 -3.11 21.15 -1.68
C HIS A 258 -2.53 19.98 -2.49
N GLY A 259 -1.63 20.28 -3.43
CA GLY A 259 -0.92 19.24 -4.20
C GLY A 259 -1.81 18.33 -5.06
N GLY A 260 -3.02 18.78 -5.43
CA GLY A 260 -3.95 18.00 -6.27
C GLY A 260 -4.75 16.92 -5.50
N LEU A 261 -4.66 16.87 -4.18
CA LEU A 261 -5.49 16.00 -3.36
C LEU A 261 -6.94 16.48 -3.36
N LYS A 262 -7.88 15.56 -3.61
CA LYS A 262 -9.30 15.87 -3.59
C LYS A 262 -9.81 15.97 -2.16
N GLN A 263 -10.78 16.85 -1.98
CA GLN A 263 -11.57 16.86 -0.75
C GLN A 263 -12.30 15.53 -0.56
N ILE A 264 -12.39 15.09 0.68
CA ILE A 264 -13.14 13.89 1.07
C ILE A 264 -14.58 14.28 1.36
N ASP A 265 -15.50 13.56 0.73
CA ASP A 265 -16.92 13.68 1.01
C ASP A 265 -17.28 12.97 2.33
N ARG A 266 -18.06 13.67 3.18
CA ARG A 266 -18.48 13.19 4.51
C ARG A 266 -19.28 11.88 4.44
N LYS A 267 -20.16 11.72 3.42
CA LYS A 267 -20.97 10.51 3.25
C LYS A 267 -20.09 9.32 2.85
N VAL A 268 -19.07 9.56 2.03
CA VAL A 268 -18.08 8.53 1.65
C VAL A 268 -17.31 8.09 2.89
N MET A 269 -16.87 9.05 3.73
CA MET A 269 -16.13 8.73 4.96
C MET A 269 -16.99 7.97 5.97
N LEU A 270 -18.26 8.35 6.13
CA LEU A 270 -19.18 7.59 6.98
C LEU A 270 -19.35 6.14 6.52
N LYS A 271 -19.51 5.90 5.21
CA LYS A 271 -19.57 4.53 4.67
C LYS A 271 -18.28 3.75 4.95
N THR A 272 -17.14 4.40 4.84
CA THR A 272 -15.85 3.79 5.16
C THR A 272 -15.77 3.40 6.64
N PHE A 273 -16.12 4.29 7.56
CA PHE A 273 -16.13 4.00 9.00
C PHE A 273 -17.14 2.90 9.37
N GLN A 274 -18.31 2.90 8.75
CA GLN A 274 -19.30 1.83 8.94
C GLN A 274 -18.78 0.46 8.46
N ALA A 275 -18.07 0.43 7.32
CA ALA A 275 -17.44 -0.80 6.83
C ALA A 275 -16.30 -1.29 7.74
N MET A 276 -15.57 -0.37 8.37
CA MET A 276 -14.47 -0.68 9.28
C MET A 276 -14.95 -1.01 10.72
N LYS A 277 -16.20 -0.71 11.08
CA LYS A 277 -16.74 -0.90 12.42
C LYS A 277 -16.44 -2.28 13.03
N PRO A 278 -16.57 -3.42 12.30
CA PRO A 278 -16.30 -4.74 12.87
C PRO A 278 -14.84 -4.97 13.28
N VAL A 279 -13.89 -4.27 12.66
CA VAL A 279 -12.44 -4.46 12.87
C VAL A 279 -11.80 -3.35 13.70
N MET A 280 -12.50 -2.24 13.90
CA MET A 280 -12.01 -1.08 14.62
C MET A 280 -11.83 -1.38 16.12
N ASP A 281 -10.75 -0.88 16.71
CA ASP A 281 -10.59 -0.69 18.14
C ASP A 281 -10.73 0.81 18.41
N GLU A 282 -11.72 1.19 19.22
CA GLU A 282 -12.05 2.60 19.51
C GLU A 282 -10.87 3.37 20.11
N ARG A 283 -10.06 2.68 20.93
CA ARG A 283 -8.90 3.24 21.64
C ARG A 283 -7.74 3.66 20.72
N LEU A 284 -7.76 3.26 19.47
CA LEU A 284 -6.66 3.51 18.53
C LEU A 284 -6.83 4.76 17.67
N SER A 285 -8.04 5.34 17.58
CA SER A 285 -8.31 6.48 16.68
C SER A 285 -8.77 7.69 17.47
N TRP A 286 -7.98 8.76 17.37
CA TRP A 286 -8.09 9.95 18.21
C TRP A 286 -8.35 11.22 17.41
N PHE A 287 -9.11 12.13 18.03
CA PHE A 287 -9.36 13.47 17.55
C PHE A 287 -9.04 14.49 18.65
N VAL A 288 -8.52 15.62 18.23
CA VAL A 288 -8.29 16.78 19.11
C VAL A 288 -9.20 17.92 18.66
N TYR A 289 -9.76 18.59 19.62
CA TYR A 289 -10.69 19.70 19.44
C TYR A 289 -10.13 20.97 20.11
N TYR A 290 -10.46 22.11 19.53
CA TYR A 290 -10.31 23.42 20.15
C TYR A 290 -11.64 24.15 20.08
N LYS A 291 -12.20 24.54 21.21
CA LYS A 291 -13.57 25.13 21.32
C LYS A 291 -14.62 24.27 20.59
N ASN A 292 -14.54 22.96 20.75
CA ASN A 292 -15.39 21.93 20.13
C ASN A 292 -15.22 21.75 18.60
N GLU A 293 -14.30 22.50 17.95
CA GLU A 293 -13.99 22.31 16.52
C GLU A 293 -12.87 21.30 16.38
N PRO A 294 -12.96 20.29 15.46
CA PRO A 294 -11.92 19.31 15.25
C PRO A 294 -10.72 19.95 14.54
N ILE A 295 -9.55 19.86 15.19
CA ILE A 295 -8.30 20.48 14.73
C ILE A 295 -7.18 19.48 14.47
N GLY A 296 -7.32 18.25 14.94
CA GLY A 296 -6.32 17.20 14.74
C GLY A 296 -6.94 15.81 14.73
N MET A 297 -6.27 14.87 14.06
CA MET A 297 -6.66 13.47 14.05
C MET A 297 -5.46 12.54 13.98
N TRP A 298 -5.57 11.41 14.67
CA TRP A 298 -4.62 10.30 14.61
C TRP A 298 -5.40 8.99 14.47
N ILE A 299 -5.43 8.46 13.27
CA ILE A 299 -6.25 7.29 12.90
C ILE A 299 -5.36 6.08 12.78
N ASN A 300 -5.66 5.08 13.58
CA ASN A 300 -4.97 3.81 13.59
C ASN A 300 -5.98 2.65 13.56
N LEU A 301 -5.55 1.50 13.10
CA LEU A 301 -6.34 0.27 13.07
C LEU A 301 -5.50 -0.91 13.54
N PRO A 302 -6.11 -1.93 14.18
CA PRO A 302 -5.46 -3.20 14.38
C PRO A 302 -4.92 -3.76 13.07
N ASP A 303 -3.77 -4.43 13.10
CA ASP A 303 -3.27 -5.11 11.91
C ASP A 303 -4.13 -6.32 11.55
N LEU A 304 -4.98 -6.14 10.55
CA LEU A 304 -5.95 -7.15 10.12
C LEU A 304 -5.27 -8.43 9.62
N ASN A 305 -4.04 -8.35 9.12
CA ASN A 305 -3.32 -9.51 8.64
C ASN A 305 -2.99 -10.51 9.76
N GLN A 306 -2.92 -10.07 11.02
CA GLN A 306 -2.77 -10.99 12.15
C GLN A 306 -3.98 -11.93 12.30
N TRP A 307 -5.16 -11.54 11.82
CA TRP A 307 -6.35 -12.37 11.78
C TRP A 307 -6.60 -13.00 10.40
N PHE A 308 -6.38 -12.24 9.31
CA PHE A 308 -6.66 -12.70 7.94
C PHE A 308 -5.76 -13.84 7.48
N LYS A 309 -4.54 -13.97 8.05
CA LYS A 309 -3.66 -15.12 7.77
C LYS A 309 -4.32 -16.49 7.99
N TYR A 310 -5.31 -16.57 8.90
CA TYR A 310 -6.06 -17.80 9.18
C TYR A 310 -7.21 -18.06 8.20
N LEU A 311 -7.54 -17.10 7.33
CA LEU A 311 -8.63 -17.21 6.34
C LEU A 311 -8.13 -17.72 4.99
N ASN A 312 -6.82 -17.79 4.78
CA ASN A 312 -6.20 -18.25 3.54
C ASN A 312 -6.83 -17.62 2.27
N GLY A 313 -6.98 -16.30 2.28
CA GLY A 313 -7.49 -15.50 1.17
C GLY A 313 -9.01 -15.52 0.98
N LYS A 314 -9.77 -16.33 1.71
CA LYS A 314 -11.22 -16.47 1.57
C LYS A 314 -11.96 -15.52 2.52
N PHE A 315 -13.10 -14.96 2.06
CA PHE A 315 -13.93 -14.07 2.88
C PHE A 315 -15.44 -14.19 2.52
N ASP A 316 -15.92 -15.40 2.21
CA ASP A 316 -17.34 -15.72 2.10
C ASP A 316 -18.02 -15.75 3.50
N LEU A 317 -19.33 -16.01 3.57
CA LEU A 317 -20.09 -16.00 4.82
C LEU A 317 -19.48 -16.91 5.90
N ILE A 318 -19.03 -18.10 5.53
CA ILE A 318 -18.42 -19.05 6.47
C ILE A 318 -17.11 -18.46 7.03
N HIS A 319 -16.30 -17.86 6.15
CA HIS A 319 -15.04 -17.23 6.56
C HIS A 319 -15.25 -15.93 7.36
N GLN A 320 -16.37 -15.23 7.16
CA GLN A 320 -16.75 -14.09 8.02
C GLN A 320 -17.10 -14.56 9.44
N LEU A 321 -17.84 -15.65 9.60
CA LEU A 321 -18.08 -16.25 10.92
C LEU A 321 -16.78 -16.74 11.56
N LYS A 322 -15.92 -17.41 10.79
CA LYS A 322 -14.59 -17.83 11.22
C LYS A 322 -13.75 -16.62 11.66
N PHE A 323 -13.80 -15.51 10.93
CA PHE A 323 -13.11 -14.27 11.29
C PHE A 323 -13.57 -13.73 12.65
N LEU A 324 -14.87 -13.69 12.92
CA LEU A 324 -15.39 -13.22 14.21
C LEU A 324 -14.89 -14.13 15.35
N TRP A 325 -14.85 -15.43 15.15
CA TRP A 325 -14.29 -16.38 16.13
C TRP A 325 -12.78 -16.16 16.33
N ILE A 326 -12.01 -16.03 15.25
CA ILE A 326 -10.56 -15.75 15.32
C ILE A 326 -10.31 -14.43 16.07
N LYS A 327 -11.06 -13.38 15.75
CA LYS A 327 -10.93 -12.07 16.42
C LYS A 327 -11.23 -12.16 17.92
N ALA A 328 -12.19 -12.99 18.33
CA ALA A 328 -12.55 -13.19 19.74
C ALA A 328 -11.50 -14.03 20.50
N THR A 329 -10.79 -14.94 19.82
CA THR A 329 -9.89 -15.91 20.45
C THR A 329 -8.40 -15.63 20.25
N LYS A 330 -8.03 -14.85 19.24
CA LYS A 330 -6.64 -14.53 18.91
C LYS A 330 -6.36 -13.06 19.14
N LYS A 331 -5.42 -12.78 20.06
CA LYS A 331 -4.94 -11.42 20.34
C LYS A 331 -4.29 -10.83 19.09
N CYS A 332 -4.62 -9.57 18.78
CA CYS A 332 -3.87 -8.76 17.83
C CYS A 332 -2.87 -7.93 18.63
N THR A 333 -1.58 -8.09 18.32
CA THR A 333 -0.49 -7.44 19.06
C THR A 333 0.11 -6.25 18.33
N ARG A 334 -0.25 -6.06 17.04
CA ARG A 334 0.24 -4.96 16.21
C ARG A 334 -0.92 -4.09 15.73
N PHE A 335 -0.70 -2.79 15.67
CA PHE A 335 -1.62 -1.87 15.00
C PHE A 335 -0.87 -0.97 14.02
N SER A 336 -1.59 -0.44 13.04
CA SER A 336 -1.02 0.40 11.98
C SER A 336 -1.55 1.81 12.01
N GLY A 337 -0.65 2.79 11.78
CA GLY A 337 -0.99 4.20 11.57
C GLY A 337 -1.47 4.42 10.14
N ILE A 338 -2.67 4.97 10.01
CA ILE A 338 -3.33 5.22 8.71
C ILE A 338 -3.24 6.69 8.32
N ALA A 339 -3.56 7.59 9.25
CA ALA A 339 -3.54 9.02 9.02
C ALA A 339 -3.18 9.77 10.30
N PHE A 340 -2.36 10.81 10.14
CA PHE A 340 -2.00 11.72 11.22
C PHE A 340 -1.96 13.14 10.67
N GLY A 341 -2.76 14.05 11.22
CA GLY A 341 -2.80 15.41 10.73
C GLY A 341 -3.34 16.42 11.72
N VAL A 342 -2.83 17.64 11.60
CA VAL A 342 -3.26 18.82 12.34
C VAL A 342 -3.56 19.90 11.33
N VAL A 343 -4.67 20.61 11.49
CA VAL A 343 -5.05 21.72 10.59
C VAL A 343 -3.96 22.83 10.62
N PRO A 344 -3.71 23.53 9.51
CA PRO A 344 -2.58 24.46 9.38
C PRO A 344 -2.48 25.50 10.48
N GLU A 345 -3.60 26.07 10.92
CA GLU A 345 -3.67 27.12 11.94
C GLU A 345 -3.22 26.65 13.34
N PHE A 346 -3.18 25.34 13.57
CA PHE A 346 -2.78 24.71 14.82
C PHE A 346 -1.48 23.92 14.75
N GLN A 347 -0.80 23.92 13.59
CA GLN A 347 0.52 23.33 13.45
C GLN A 347 1.54 24.12 14.28
N ALA A 348 2.56 23.45 14.78
CA ALA A 348 3.59 23.98 15.67
C ALA A 348 3.10 24.54 17.03
N LYS A 349 1.81 24.36 17.38
CA LYS A 349 1.23 24.78 18.67
C LYS A 349 1.14 23.65 19.72
N GLY A 350 1.83 22.53 19.52
CA GLY A 350 1.89 21.41 20.44
C GLY A 350 0.71 20.41 20.37
N VAL A 351 -0.23 20.61 19.45
CA VAL A 351 -1.42 19.75 19.27
C VAL A 351 -1.04 18.31 18.95
N ASP A 352 0.04 18.09 18.20
CA ASP A 352 0.61 16.77 17.92
C ASP A 352 1.00 16.06 19.25
N GLY A 353 1.70 16.74 20.13
CA GLY A 353 2.09 16.19 21.44
C GLY A 353 0.88 15.93 22.32
N TYR A 354 -0.09 16.85 22.36
CA TYR A 354 -1.32 16.66 23.11
C TYR A 354 -2.09 15.42 22.67
N MET A 355 -2.30 15.26 21.37
CA MET A 355 -3.00 14.11 20.78
C MET A 355 -2.29 12.79 21.05
N ILE A 356 -0.96 12.75 20.90
CA ILE A 356 -0.16 11.55 21.12
C ILE A 356 -0.23 11.11 22.57
N VAL A 357 -0.07 12.03 23.54
CA VAL A 357 -0.06 11.69 24.97
C VAL A 357 -1.46 11.27 25.42
N GLU A 358 -2.52 11.95 24.97
CA GLU A 358 -3.88 11.51 25.27
C GLU A 358 -4.16 10.10 24.71
N GLY A 359 -3.72 9.82 23.47
CA GLY A 359 -3.81 8.47 22.89
C GLY A 359 -3.00 7.43 23.70
N CYS A 360 -1.83 7.80 24.22
CA CYS A 360 -1.00 6.91 25.02
C CYS A 360 -1.66 6.47 26.32
N ARG A 361 -2.64 7.22 26.86
CA ARG A 361 -3.43 6.79 28.03
C ARG A 361 -4.06 5.40 27.82
N TYR A 362 -4.44 5.10 26.59
CA TYR A 362 -5.01 3.80 26.21
C TYR A 362 -4.00 2.89 25.52
N ILE A 363 -3.23 3.42 24.57
CA ILE A 363 -2.30 2.64 23.76
C ILE A 363 -1.15 2.08 24.59
N GLN A 364 -0.69 2.85 25.59
CA GLN A 364 0.41 2.49 26.51
C GLN A 364 -0.06 2.28 27.95
N SER A 365 -1.36 2.29 28.21
CA SER A 365 -1.90 2.30 29.58
C SER A 365 -1.23 3.38 30.47
N LEU A 366 -0.98 4.55 29.85
CA LEU A 366 -0.29 5.66 30.49
C LEU A 366 -1.18 6.31 31.55
N THR A 367 -0.63 6.52 32.73
CA THR A 367 -1.24 7.29 33.81
C THR A 367 -0.41 8.54 34.12
N ILE A 368 -1.06 9.56 34.70
CA ILE A 368 -0.39 10.76 35.15
C ILE A 368 -0.61 10.85 36.67
N GLN A 369 0.49 10.75 37.42
CA GLN A 369 0.48 10.82 38.92
C GLN A 369 1.48 11.88 39.36
N ASP A 370 1.01 12.84 40.14
CA ASP A 370 1.84 13.95 40.66
C ASP A 370 2.66 14.70 39.58
N GLY A 371 2.07 14.80 38.34
CA GLY A 371 2.71 15.42 37.19
C GLY A 371 3.71 14.52 36.44
N GLU A 372 3.93 13.30 36.93
CA GLU A 372 4.78 12.28 36.25
C GLU A 372 3.96 11.38 35.35
N TYR A 373 4.57 10.98 34.23
CA TYR A 373 3.95 10.12 33.20
C TYR A 373 4.45 8.68 33.37
N ILE A 374 3.56 7.79 33.81
CA ILE A 374 3.87 6.39 34.08
C ILE A 374 3.23 5.52 33.00
N ILE A 375 4.04 4.74 32.27
CA ILE A 375 3.58 3.79 31.27
C ILE A 375 3.30 2.45 31.93
N GLY A 376 2.07 1.93 31.72
CA GLY A 376 1.67 0.61 32.18
C GLY A 376 1.95 -0.49 31.17
N VAL A 377 1.24 -1.62 31.28
CA VAL A 377 1.34 -2.72 30.33
C VAL A 377 0.47 -2.42 29.11
N PRO A 378 1.07 -2.22 27.92
CA PRO A 378 0.30 -1.86 26.74
C PRO A 378 -0.52 -3.06 26.21
N PRO A 379 -1.74 -2.81 25.68
CA PRO A 379 -2.55 -3.85 25.05
C PRO A 379 -1.98 -4.33 23.72
N TYR A 380 -1.15 -3.53 23.07
CA TYR A 380 -0.44 -3.82 21.84
C TYR A 380 1.08 -3.82 22.07
N GLU A 381 1.82 -4.57 21.24
CA GLU A 381 3.28 -4.70 21.32
C GLU A 381 3.99 -3.82 20.29
N ASP A 382 3.43 -3.76 19.07
CA ASP A 382 4.04 -3.10 17.93
C ASP A 382 3.12 -2.07 17.28
N TYR A 383 3.73 -0.96 16.89
CA TYR A 383 3.14 0.07 16.05
C TYR A 383 3.92 0.17 14.73
N GLU A 384 3.24 0.15 13.59
CA GLU A 384 3.85 0.35 12.28
C GLU A 384 3.05 1.37 11.47
N MET A 385 3.72 2.40 10.97
CA MET A 385 3.12 3.40 10.10
C MET A 385 3.08 2.88 8.66
N LEU A 386 2.01 3.19 7.93
CA LEU A 386 2.01 3.04 6.48
C LEU A 386 3.14 3.88 5.88
N TRP A 387 3.51 3.56 4.65
CA TRP A 387 4.66 4.16 4.00
C TRP A 387 4.58 5.69 3.85
N ILE A 388 5.72 6.32 3.99
CA ILE A 388 5.97 7.74 3.71
C ILE A 388 6.94 7.80 2.52
N GLY A 389 6.60 8.56 1.48
CA GLY A 389 7.52 8.77 0.36
C GLY A 389 8.75 9.56 0.80
N GLU A 390 9.94 9.13 0.39
CA GLU A 390 11.20 9.82 0.70
C GLU A 390 11.23 11.27 0.19
N PHE A 391 10.41 11.56 -0.80
CA PHE A 391 10.20 12.90 -1.34
C PHE A 391 9.44 13.84 -0.39
N ASN A 392 8.98 13.36 0.79
CA ASN A 392 8.27 14.15 1.79
C ASN A 392 9.06 14.22 3.12
N PRO A 393 10.13 15.04 3.17
CA PRO A 393 11.01 15.12 4.34
C PRO A 393 10.29 15.64 5.59
N LYS A 394 9.23 16.43 5.43
CA LYS A 394 8.41 16.90 6.58
C LYS A 394 7.73 15.74 7.31
N MET A 395 7.13 14.81 6.58
CA MET A 395 6.50 13.63 7.17
C MET A 395 7.52 12.65 7.75
N ILE A 396 8.67 12.48 7.09
CA ILE A 396 9.79 11.68 7.62
C ILE A 396 10.23 12.23 8.98
N ASN A 397 10.45 13.54 9.07
CA ASN A 397 10.82 14.18 10.34
C ASN A 397 9.76 14.00 11.44
N ILE A 398 8.48 14.02 11.09
CA ILE A 398 7.39 13.71 12.05
C ILE A 398 7.51 12.26 12.54
N ALA A 399 7.68 11.29 11.64
CA ALA A 399 7.82 9.89 12.00
C ALA A 399 9.02 9.66 12.92
N GLU A 400 10.20 10.18 12.58
CA GLU A 400 11.41 10.08 13.38
C GLU A 400 11.25 10.78 14.75
N ASN A 401 10.56 11.90 14.78
CA ASN A 401 10.22 12.62 16.01
C ASN A 401 9.25 11.85 16.93
N LEU A 402 8.46 10.92 16.40
CA LEU A 402 7.64 9.99 17.19
C LEU A 402 8.48 8.90 17.88
N GLY A 403 9.79 8.88 17.66
CA GLY A 403 10.69 7.85 18.19
C GLY A 403 10.52 6.51 17.48
N THR A 404 10.09 6.55 16.22
CA THR A 404 10.02 5.36 15.36
C THR A 404 11.34 5.17 14.61
N SER A 405 11.60 3.94 14.17
CA SER A 405 12.72 3.58 13.31
C SER A 405 12.21 3.00 12.00
N ARG A 406 13.02 3.07 10.95
CA ARG A 406 12.71 2.49 9.64
C ARG A 406 12.52 0.98 9.79
N SER A 407 11.37 0.46 9.34
CA SER A 407 11.05 -0.97 9.40
C SER A 407 11.08 -1.63 8.02
N ARG A 408 10.57 -0.94 7.00
CA ARG A 408 10.50 -1.44 5.62
C ARG A 408 10.86 -0.34 4.64
N VAL A 409 11.42 -0.77 3.51
CA VAL A 409 11.57 0.09 2.34
C VAL A 409 10.90 -0.59 1.16
N LEU A 410 10.02 0.16 0.51
CA LEU A 410 9.45 -0.22 -0.78
C LEU A 410 9.95 0.77 -1.82
N THR A 411 10.11 0.32 -3.06
CA THR A 411 10.56 1.16 -4.17
C THR A 411 9.52 1.16 -5.27
N THR A 412 9.07 2.33 -5.67
CA THR A 412 8.39 2.49 -6.95
C THR A 412 9.45 2.66 -8.02
N TYR A 413 9.54 1.71 -8.92
CA TYR A 413 10.45 1.74 -10.06
C TYR A 413 9.79 2.40 -11.26
N ARG A 414 10.60 3.00 -12.13
CA ARG A 414 10.18 3.53 -13.43
C ARG A 414 11.05 2.97 -14.55
N TYR A 415 10.42 2.59 -15.66
CA TYR A 415 11.08 2.20 -16.89
C TYR A 415 10.66 3.13 -18.03
N LEU A 416 11.61 3.88 -18.60
CA LEU A 416 11.40 4.72 -19.77
C LEU A 416 11.46 3.85 -21.03
N PHE A 417 10.47 3.96 -21.92
CA PHE A 417 10.46 3.17 -23.16
C PHE A 417 11.50 3.66 -24.15
N ASP A 418 11.69 4.98 -24.24
CA ASP A 418 12.82 5.57 -24.94
C ASP A 418 14.02 5.63 -23.98
N ARG A 419 14.98 4.72 -24.21
CA ARG A 419 16.19 4.59 -23.38
C ARG A 419 17.23 5.67 -23.59
N THR A 420 17.05 6.53 -24.61
CA THR A 420 17.92 7.69 -24.85
C THR A 420 17.58 8.90 -23.98
N LYS A 421 16.37 8.92 -23.43
CA LYS A 421 15.93 9.97 -22.52
C LYS A 421 16.60 9.86 -21.16
N GLU A 422 16.96 11.02 -20.61
CA GLU A 422 17.47 11.11 -19.25
C GLU A 422 16.42 10.65 -18.23
N PHE A 423 16.83 9.78 -17.33
CA PHE A 423 15.98 9.36 -16.21
C PHE A 423 16.05 10.41 -15.10
N LYS A 424 14.89 10.86 -14.64
CA LYS A 424 14.76 11.77 -13.50
C LYS A 424 13.97 11.09 -12.38
N PRO A 425 14.52 11.02 -11.15
CA PRO A 425 13.77 10.53 -9.99
C PRO A 425 12.65 11.49 -9.62
N HIS A 426 11.74 11.06 -8.75
CA HIS A 426 10.67 11.93 -8.23
C HIS A 426 11.26 13.12 -7.50
N PRO A 427 10.83 14.35 -7.80
CA PRO A 427 11.33 15.55 -7.12
C PRO A 427 10.90 15.59 -5.65
N ILE A 428 11.72 16.19 -4.80
CA ILE A 428 11.41 16.48 -3.38
C ILE A 428 10.24 17.48 -3.30
N LEU A 429 9.34 17.30 -2.33
CA LEU A 429 8.14 18.11 -2.13
C LEU A 429 8.36 19.24 -1.10
#